data_0cf6e7e429723866ca332785143b267c
#
_entry.id   0cf6e7e429723866ca332785143b267c
#
_cell.length_a   1.000
_cell.length_b   1.000
_cell.length_c   1.000
_cell.angle_alpha   90.00
_cell.angle_beta   90.00
_cell.angle_gamma   90.00
#
_symmetry.space_group_name_H-M   'P 1'
#
loop_
_entity.id
_entity.type
_entity.pdbx_description
1 polymer ?
#
loop_
_entity_poly.entity_id
_entity_poly.type
_entity_poly.pdbx_seq_one_letter_code
_entity_poly.pdbx_strand_id
1 'polypeptide(L)'
;MSLMDVTLAKGGLVAVERWFERFRNPETDVPIERLRKPFGAVATELGTGREVWLRQGPMLHAVHASVAIPGLIPAVLHEGRWLVDGALVNPVPVSLARAMGATVVIAVNLNGDMPGLPRLARQTKPAATPPPPPAAEGDNPLAQLGHMLGDRTRALAQQILKPKTPVPNVLEALAGAIDIMQDRITRSRLAGEPAEVVIAPALGHIGMLDFDHADELIRLGREATEAMRPAIAMAVRRAQRIEGLAPDAADRA
;
A
#
# COMPACT_ATOMS: atom_id res chain seq x y z
N MET A 1 -3.67 -9.79 -18.93
CA MET A 1 -3.64 -10.96 -18.00
C MET A 1 -3.65 -10.37 -16.61
N SER A 2 -4.82 -10.35 -15.98
CA SER A 2 -5.04 -9.69 -14.68
C SER A 2 -4.18 -10.35 -13.61
N LEU A 3 -3.48 -9.55 -12.81
CA LEU A 3 -2.69 -10.00 -11.65
C LEU A 3 -3.58 -10.58 -10.51
N MET A 4 -4.89 -10.58 -10.68
CA MET A 4 -5.87 -10.90 -9.64
C MET A 4 -6.46 -12.31 -9.68
N ASP A 5 -5.88 -13.27 -10.38
CA ASP A 5 -6.24 -14.69 -10.18
C ASP A 5 -5.52 -15.29 -8.96
N VAL A 6 -5.53 -14.56 -7.84
CA VAL A 6 -5.12 -15.07 -6.54
C VAL A 6 -6.32 -15.80 -5.92
N THR A 7 -6.55 -17.01 -6.38
CA THR A 7 -7.50 -17.91 -5.71
C THR A 7 -6.90 -18.35 -4.40
N LEU A 8 -7.51 -17.99 -3.27
CA LEU A 8 -7.16 -18.33 -1.88
C LEU A 8 -7.09 -19.84 -1.60
N ALA A 9 -7.41 -20.71 -2.55
CA ALA A 9 -7.31 -22.16 -2.47
C ALA A 9 -6.11 -22.66 -3.28
N LYS A 10 -5.06 -23.09 -2.57
CA LYS A 10 -3.86 -23.81 -3.08
C LYS A 10 -2.98 -23.13 -4.14
N GLY A 11 -3.37 -22.00 -4.76
CA GLY A 11 -2.60 -21.33 -5.82
C GLY A 11 -1.86 -20.07 -5.38
N GLY A 12 -2.24 -19.47 -4.26
CA GLY A 12 -1.68 -18.19 -3.82
C GLY A 12 -0.18 -18.22 -3.52
N LEU A 13 0.30 -19.24 -2.84
CA LEU A 13 1.73 -19.45 -2.55
C LEU A 13 2.58 -19.54 -3.82
N VAL A 14 2.13 -20.31 -4.80
CA VAL A 14 2.85 -20.51 -6.06
C VAL A 14 2.83 -19.24 -6.93
N ALA A 15 1.78 -18.45 -6.85
CA ALA A 15 1.68 -17.19 -7.59
C ALA A 15 2.66 -16.13 -7.05
N VAL A 16 2.80 -16.02 -5.73
CA VAL A 16 3.72 -15.09 -5.07
C VAL A 16 5.18 -15.44 -5.33
N GLU A 17 5.56 -16.72 -5.22
CA GLU A 17 6.90 -17.18 -5.55
C GLU A 17 7.26 -16.86 -7.00
N ARG A 18 6.36 -17.16 -7.96
CA ARG A 18 6.56 -16.81 -9.38
C ARG A 18 6.68 -15.31 -9.60
N TRP A 19 5.96 -14.50 -8.82
CA TRP A 19 6.04 -13.05 -8.89
C TRP A 19 7.43 -12.57 -8.47
N PHE A 20 7.98 -13.05 -7.34
CA PHE A 20 9.34 -12.74 -6.89
C PHE A 20 10.40 -13.26 -7.86
N GLU A 21 10.22 -14.44 -8.46
CA GLU A 21 11.14 -14.97 -9.49
C GLU A 21 11.26 -14.05 -10.71
N ARG A 22 10.23 -13.30 -11.07
CA ARG A 22 10.32 -12.30 -12.18
C ARG A 22 11.24 -11.14 -11.87
N PHE A 23 11.47 -10.84 -10.60
CA PHE A 23 12.44 -9.81 -10.18
C PHE A 23 13.84 -10.36 -9.96
N ARG A 24 14.01 -11.69 -9.98
CA ARG A 24 15.30 -12.32 -9.84
C ARG A 24 16.12 -12.15 -11.12
N ASN A 25 17.20 -11.38 -11.02
CA ASN A 25 18.17 -11.15 -12.08
C ASN A 25 19.54 -10.84 -11.45
N PRO A 26 20.64 -10.80 -12.22
CA PRO A 26 21.99 -10.54 -11.68
C PRO A 26 22.16 -9.21 -10.92
N GLU A 27 21.25 -8.24 -11.14
CA GLU A 27 21.30 -6.93 -10.46
C GLU A 27 20.51 -6.92 -9.15
N THR A 28 19.50 -7.78 -9.03
CA THR A 28 18.62 -7.85 -7.85
C THR A 28 18.89 -9.05 -6.95
N ASP A 29 19.47 -10.13 -7.48
CA ASP A 29 19.86 -11.32 -6.71
C ASP A 29 21.28 -11.18 -6.17
N VAL A 30 21.51 -10.10 -5.43
CA VAL A 30 22.80 -9.74 -4.85
C VAL A 30 22.72 -9.65 -3.34
N PRO A 31 23.80 -9.94 -2.61
CA PRO A 31 23.87 -9.62 -1.19
C PRO A 31 23.79 -8.12 -0.94
N ILE A 32 23.05 -7.72 0.10
CA ILE A 32 22.88 -6.31 0.52
C ILE A 32 24.24 -5.64 0.71
N GLU A 33 25.20 -6.35 1.27
CA GLU A 33 26.55 -5.87 1.55
C GLU A 33 27.36 -5.51 0.30
N ARG A 34 26.95 -6.00 -0.87
CA ARG A 34 27.60 -5.69 -2.16
C ARG A 34 26.96 -4.53 -2.89
N LEU A 35 25.87 -3.98 -2.36
CA LEU A 35 25.22 -2.84 -2.98
C LEU A 35 26.09 -1.59 -2.90
N ARG A 36 26.09 -0.79 -3.95
CA ARG A 36 26.84 0.48 -4.01
C ARG A 36 26.35 1.52 -3.02
N LYS A 37 25.09 1.45 -2.63
CA LYS A 37 24.46 2.33 -1.64
C LYS A 37 23.98 1.48 -0.47
N PRO A 38 24.08 1.95 0.77
CA PRO A 38 23.52 1.27 1.92
C PRO A 38 22.04 0.99 1.70
N PHE A 39 21.62 -0.23 1.99
CA PHE A 39 20.23 -0.68 1.90
C PHE A 39 19.83 -1.38 3.19
N GLY A 40 18.60 -1.20 3.61
CA GLY A 40 18.00 -1.93 4.70
C GLY A 40 16.49 -2.05 4.51
N ALA A 41 15.93 -3.17 4.92
CA ALA A 41 14.49 -3.41 4.94
C ALA A 41 14.03 -3.71 6.36
N VAL A 42 12.78 -3.36 6.67
CA VAL A 42 12.16 -3.69 7.95
C VAL A 42 11.20 -4.84 7.76
N ALA A 43 11.23 -5.80 8.67
CA ALA A 43 10.25 -6.86 8.78
C ALA A 43 9.75 -6.96 10.24
N THR A 44 8.66 -7.68 10.46
CA THR A 44 8.11 -7.95 11.78
C THR A 44 8.27 -9.43 12.12
N GLU A 45 8.88 -9.75 13.25
CA GLU A 45 8.91 -11.12 13.76
C GLU A 45 7.50 -11.52 14.22
N LEU A 46 6.90 -12.53 13.58
CA LEU A 46 5.50 -12.92 13.82
C LEU A 46 5.26 -13.42 15.25
N GLY A 47 6.24 -14.12 15.83
CA GLY A 47 6.10 -14.69 17.17
C GLY A 47 6.16 -13.70 18.32
N THR A 48 6.83 -12.55 18.12
CA THR A 48 7.11 -11.58 19.20
C THR A 48 6.59 -10.17 18.91
N GLY A 49 6.24 -9.87 17.65
CA GLY A 49 5.90 -8.52 17.19
C GLY A 49 7.09 -7.56 17.17
N ARG A 50 8.32 -8.06 17.30
CA ARG A 50 9.52 -7.21 17.26
C ARG A 50 9.87 -6.77 15.85
N GLU A 51 10.39 -5.56 15.75
CA GLU A 51 10.99 -5.01 14.54
C GLU A 51 12.32 -5.72 14.23
N VAL A 52 12.51 -6.16 12.99
CA VAL A 52 13.72 -6.81 12.49
C VAL A 52 14.28 -5.99 11.34
N TRP A 53 15.57 -5.60 11.45
CA TRP A 53 16.28 -4.87 10.42
C TRP A 53 17.13 -5.80 9.57
N LEU A 54 16.73 -5.95 8.30
CA LEU A 54 17.41 -6.78 7.32
C LEU A 54 18.39 -5.90 6.54
N ARG A 55 19.68 -5.96 6.92
CA ARG A 55 20.77 -5.16 6.36
C ARG A 55 21.88 -6.00 5.75
N GLN A 56 21.71 -7.30 5.75
CA GLN A 56 22.69 -8.29 5.27
C GLN A 56 21.97 -9.45 4.59
N GLY A 57 22.73 -10.20 3.76
CA GLY A 57 22.20 -11.34 3.05
C GLY A 57 21.49 -11.00 1.74
N PRO A 58 20.74 -11.94 1.12
CA PRO A 58 20.12 -11.75 -0.18
C PRO A 58 19.08 -10.61 -0.17
N MET A 59 19.26 -9.61 -1.04
CA MET A 59 18.37 -8.44 -1.11
C MET A 59 16.92 -8.83 -1.39
N LEU A 60 16.69 -9.74 -2.35
CA LEU A 60 15.32 -10.18 -2.66
C LEU A 60 14.64 -10.89 -1.49
N HIS A 61 15.40 -11.62 -0.67
CA HIS A 61 14.86 -12.23 0.54
C HIS A 61 14.43 -11.18 1.56
N ALA A 62 15.25 -10.15 1.77
CA ALA A 62 14.93 -9.03 2.65
C ALA A 62 13.68 -8.25 2.18
N VAL A 63 13.58 -7.98 0.87
CA VAL A 63 12.41 -7.35 0.26
C VAL A 63 11.16 -8.22 0.43
N HIS A 64 11.28 -9.54 0.17
CA HIS A 64 10.16 -10.48 0.34
C HIS A 64 9.63 -10.46 1.79
N ALA A 65 10.53 -10.56 2.77
CA ALA A 65 10.14 -10.50 4.18
C ALA A 65 9.47 -9.16 4.54
N SER A 66 9.98 -8.06 3.99
CA SER A 66 9.47 -6.70 4.25
C SER A 66 8.06 -6.45 3.69
N VAL A 67 7.66 -7.15 2.64
CA VAL A 67 6.34 -7.00 1.99
C VAL A 67 5.43 -8.20 2.21
N ALA A 68 5.75 -9.08 3.17
CA ALA A 68 4.97 -10.29 3.47
C ALA A 68 3.69 -9.94 4.23
N ILE A 69 2.73 -9.30 3.53
CA ILE A 69 1.45 -8.82 4.09
C ILE A 69 0.61 -10.00 4.57
N PRO A 70 0.23 -10.07 5.85
CA PRO A 70 -0.59 -11.14 6.40
C PRO A 70 -1.91 -11.32 5.64
N GLY A 71 -2.20 -12.56 5.25
CA GLY A 71 -3.39 -12.91 4.48
C GLY A 71 -3.24 -12.76 2.96
N LEU A 72 -2.20 -12.08 2.47
CA LEU A 72 -1.92 -11.91 1.05
C LEU A 72 -0.65 -12.64 0.62
N ILE A 73 0.44 -12.40 1.35
CA ILE A 73 1.78 -12.92 1.05
C ILE A 73 2.22 -13.79 2.22
N PRO A 74 2.75 -14.99 1.97
CA PRO A 74 3.18 -15.90 3.02
C PRO A 74 4.29 -15.29 3.87
N ALA A 75 4.32 -15.65 5.17
CA ALA A 75 5.42 -15.31 6.06
C ALA A 75 6.73 -15.95 5.54
N VAL A 76 7.83 -15.26 5.75
CA VAL A 76 9.17 -15.65 5.28
C VAL A 76 9.99 -16.19 6.45
N LEU A 77 10.57 -17.39 6.31
CA LEU A 77 11.47 -17.94 7.32
C LEU A 77 12.86 -17.32 7.18
N HIS A 78 13.34 -16.68 8.24
CA HIS A 78 14.67 -16.06 8.31
C HIS A 78 15.33 -16.41 9.64
N GLU A 79 16.46 -17.10 9.60
CA GLU A 79 17.22 -17.53 10.78
C GLU A 79 16.37 -18.19 11.88
N GLY A 80 15.45 -19.08 11.48
CA GLY A 80 14.55 -19.79 12.39
C GLY A 80 13.36 -18.98 12.92
N ARG A 81 13.16 -17.75 12.46
CA ARG A 81 12.05 -16.85 12.82
C ARG A 81 11.14 -16.61 11.62
N TRP A 82 9.84 -16.61 11.85
CA TRP A 82 8.87 -16.22 10.83
C TRP A 82 8.73 -14.70 10.78
N LEU A 83 8.99 -14.12 9.62
CA LEU A 83 8.89 -12.70 9.36
C LEU A 83 7.66 -12.40 8.50
N VAL A 84 7.00 -11.29 8.82
CA VAL A 84 5.90 -10.68 8.08
C VAL A 84 6.20 -9.21 7.81
N ASP A 85 5.30 -8.53 7.09
CA ASP A 85 5.44 -7.14 6.66
C ASP A 85 5.94 -6.20 7.76
N GLY A 86 6.96 -5.41 7.43
CA GLY A 86 7.56 -4.44 8.35
C GLY A 86 6.64 -3.27 8.69
N ALA A 87 5.66 -2.98 7.84
CA ALA A 87 4.71 -1.89 8.07
C ALA A 87 3.77 -2.15 9.27
N LEU A 88 3.73 -3.38 9.81
CA LEU A 88 3.02 -3.68 11.06
C LEU A 88 3.68 -3.05 12.30
N VAL A 89 4.96 -2.68 12.23
CA VAL A 89 5.71 -2.09 13.36
C VAL A 89 6.40 -0.77 13.01
N ASN A 90 6.80 -0.57 11.73
CA ASN A 90 7.51 0.62 11.29
C ASN A 90 7.27 0.91 9.79
N PRO A 91 6.10 1.48 9.43
CA PRO A 91 5.75 1.73 8.02
C PRO A 91 6.66 2.75 7.32
N VAL A 92 7.25 3.69 8.09
CA VAL A 92 8.15 4.73 7.59
C VAL A 92 9.41 4.72 8.45
N PRO A 93 10.42 3.89 8.10
CA PRO A 93 11.51 3.49 9.00
C PRO A 93 12.63 4.54 9.09
N VAL A 94 12.33 5.72 9.64
CA VAL A 94 13.29 6.80 9.91
C VAL A 94 14.40 6.31 10.85
N SER A 95 14.05 5.55 11.89
CA SER A 95 14.98 4.94 12.83
C SER A 95 16.05 4.09 12.15
N LEU A 96 15.64 3.23 11.20
CA LEU A 96 16.58 2.41 10.44
C LEU A 96 17.54 3.29 9.61
N ALA A 97 17.03 4.30 8.90
CA ALA A 97 17.87 5.21 8.13
C ALA A 97 18.90 5.92 9.03
N ARG A 98 18.48 6.39 10.20
CA ARG A 98 19.39 6.98 11.21
C ARG A 98 20.44 6.00 11.71
N ALA A 99 20.04 4.78 12.05
CA ALA A 99 20.95 3.73 12.50
C ALA A 99 21.94 3.29 11.40
N MET A 100 21.64 3.55 10.14
CA MET A 100 22.52 3.36 8.99
C MET A 100 23.41 4.58 8.71
N GLY A 101 23.37 5.62 9.54
CA GLY A 101 24.25 6.79 9.47
C GLY A 101 23.68 7.96 8.64
N ALA A 102 22.38 7.95 8.31
CA ALA A 102 21.79 9.06 7.57
C ALA A 102 21.73 10.33 8.45
N THR A 103 22.33 11.42 7.98
CA THR A 103 22.28 12.76 8.60
C THR A 103 21.05 13.54 8.18
N VAL A 104 20.53 13.26 6.96
CA VAL A 104 19.26 13.79 6.46
C VAL A 104 18.38 12.61 6.06
N VAL A 105 17.17 12.58 6.59
CA VAL A 105 16.16 11.57 6.21
C VAL A 105 15.01 12.24 5.48
N ILE A 106 14.77 11.78 4.26
CA ILE A 106 13.59 12.13 3.48
C ILE A 106 12.63 10.94 3.55
N ALA A 107 11.56 11.09 4.30
CA ALA A 107 10.57 10.04 4.50
C ALA A 107 9.45 10.16 3.46
N VAL A 108 9.01 9.03 2.90
CA VAL A 108 7.82 8.97 2.04
C VAL A 108 6.70 8.27 2.80
N ASN A 109 5.64 8.99 3.11
CA ASN A 109 4.47 8.48 3.81
C ASN A 109 3.30 8.29 2.84
N LEU A 110 3.05 7.06 2.40
CA LEU A 110 1.98 6.74 1.46
C LEU A 110 0.57 6.82 2.09
N ASN A 111 0.49 6.84 3.43
CA ASN A 111 -0.76 6.95 4.19
C ASN A 111 -1.03 8.37 4.70
N GLY A 112 -0.19 9.36 4.34
CA GLY A 112 -0.23 10.72 4.88
C GLY A 112 -1.45 11.56 4.48
N ASP A 113 -2.14 11.19 3.40
CA ASP A 113 -3.34 11.87 2.90
C ASP A 113 -4.66 11.23 3.39
N MET A 114 -4.60 10.41 4.43
CA MET A 114 -5.81 9.79 4.98
C MET A 114 -6.53 10.72 5.96
N PRO A 115 -7.53 11.54 5.54
CA PRO A 115 -8.32 12.34 6.46
C PRO A 115 -9.35 11.44 7.13
N GLY A 116 -9.00 10.74 8.19
CA GLY A 116 -9.91 10.16 9.17
C GLY A 116 -11.07 9.26 8.73
N LEU A 117 -11.28 9.07 7.43
CA LEU A 117 -12.32 8.21 6.88
C LEU A 117 -11.68 6.96 6.25
N PRO A 118 -12.14 5.77 6.59
CA PRO A 118 -11.69 4.54 5.95
C PRO A 118 -11.82 4.64 4.42
N ARG A 119 -10.84 4.15 3.67
CA ARG A 119 -10.90 4.02 2.18
C ARG A 119 -12.19 3.34 1.71
N LEU A 120 -12.73 2.43 2.51
CA LEU A 120 -14.02 1.75 2.33
C LEU A 120 -15.22 2.71 2.17
N ALA A 121 -15.22 3.86 2.84
CA ALA A 121 -16.32 4.84 2.72
C ALA A 121 -16.27 5.63 1.41
N ARG A 122 -15.12 5.65 0.70
CA ARG A 122 -14.95 6.35 -0.58
C ARG A 122 -15.25 5.49 -1.81
N GLN A 123 -15.17 4.16 -1.68
CA GLN A 123 -15.43 3.22 -2.79
C GLN A 123 -16.90 2.95 -3.06
N THR A 124 -17.82 3.52 -2.29
CA THR A 124 -19.25 3.47 -2.60
C THR A 124 -19.61 4.42 -3.72
N LYS A 125 -18.96 4.28 -4.89
CA LYS A 125 -19.54 4.76 -6.14
C LYS A 125 -20.78 3.91 -6.37
N PRO A 126 -21.98 4.48 -6.52
CA PRO A 126 -23.16 3.68 -6.80
C PRO A 126 -22.85 2.84 -8.05
N ALA A 127 -22.91 1.52 -7.92
CA ALA A 127 -22.82 0.64 -9.08
C ALA A 127 -23.82 1.16 -10.13
N ALA A 128 -23.33 1.42 -11.34
CA ALA A 128 -24.19 1.83 -12.44
C ALA A 128 -25.34 0.82 -12.50
N THR A 129 -26.56 1.31 -12.40
CA THR A 129 -27.78 0.50 -12.52
C THR A 129 -27.69 -0.27 -13.83
N PRO A 130 -27.72 -1.60 -13.85
CA PRO A 130 -27.71 -2.34 -15.09
C PRO A 130 -28.91 -1.88 -15.95
N PRO A 131 -28.75 -1.75 -17.29
CA PRO A 131 -29.82 -1.36 -18.14
C PRO A 131 -31.01 -2.32 -17.98
N PRO A 132 -32.26 -1.83 -18.05
CA PRO A 132 -33.42 -2.68 -17.93
C PRO A 132 -33.38 -3.76 -19.03
N PRO A 133 -33.79 -5.00 -18.75
CA PRO A 133 -33.87 -6.03 -19.76
C PRO A 133 -34.84 -5.57 -20.90
N PRO A 134 -34.59 -5.97 -22.15
CA PRO A 134 -35.45 -5.60 -23.26
C PRO A 134 -36.87 -6.09 -23.00
N ALA A 135 -37.83 -5.22 -23.26
CA ALA A 135 -39.26 -5.52 -23.14
C ALA A 135 -39.62 -6.71 -24.07
N ALA A 136 -40.10 -7.79 -23.47
CA ALA A 136 -40.68 -8.89 -24.24
C ALA A 136 -42.01 -8.44 -24.82
N GLU A 137 -42.11 -8.35 -26.16
CA GLU A 137 -43.33 -8.17 -26.90
C GLU A 137 -44.21 -9.41 -26.74
N GLY A 138 -45.32 -9.26 -26.02
CA GLY A 138 -46.35 -10.29 -25.89
C GLY A 138 -47.62 -9.67 -25.36
N ASP A 139 -48.61 -9.54 -26.27
CA ASP A 139 -49.94 -8.98 -26.05
C ASP A 139 -50.84 -9.88 -25.18
N ASN A 140 -50.57 -9.89 -23.86
CA ASN A 140 -51.50 -10.51 -22.91
C ASN A 140 -51.68 -9.61 -21.66
N PRO A 141 -52.84 -8.88 -21.55
CA PRO A 141 -53.04 -7.87 -20.49
C PRO A 141 -53.05 -8.43 -19.07
N LEU A 142 -53.37 -9.71 -18.87
CA LEU A 142 -53.29 -10.39 -17.57
C LEU A 142 -51.83 -10.74 -17.19
N ALA A 143 -50.97 -11.04 -18.14
CA ALA A 143 -49.54 -11.26 -17.89
C ALA A 143 -48.84 -9.94 -17.54
N GLN A 144 -49.21 -8.82 -18.18
CA GLN A 144 -48.70 -7.51 -17.86
C GLN A 144 -49.07 -7.06 -16.44
N LEU A 145 -50.28 -7.34 -15.96
CA LEU A 145 -50.66 -7.02 -14.58
C LEU A 145 -49.91 -7.85 -13.56
N GLY A 146 -49.67 -9.14 -13.85
CA GLY A 146 -48.86 -10.04 -13.03
C GLY A 146 -47.38 -9.62 -12.96
N HIS A 147 -46.81 -9.18 -14.07
CA HIS A 147 -45.46 -8.64 -14.12
C HIS A 147 -45.34 -7.31 -13.38
N MET A 148 -46.27 -6.38 -13.52
CA MET A 148 -46.27 -5.10 -12.80
C MET A 148 -46.40 -5.26 -11.28
N LEU A 149 -47.19 -6.22 -10.79
CA LEU A 149 -47.35 -6.53 -9.37
C LEU A 149 -46.12 -7.30 -8.83
N GLY A 150 -45.57 -8.24 -9.62
CA GLY A 150 -44.36 -8.97 -9.27
C GLY A 150 -43.11 -8.10 -9.24
N ASP A 151 -42.98 -7.16 -10.16
CA ASP A 151 -41.87 -6.23 -10.22
C ASP A 151 -41.90 -5.17 -9.09
N ARG A 152 -43.11 -4.68 -8.75
CA ARG A 152 -43.26 -3.78 -7.58
C ARG A 152 -42.95 -4.47 -6.25
N THR A 153 -43.40 -5.70 -6.07
CA THR A 153 -43.08 -6.46 -4.85
C THR A 153 -41.60 -6.88 -4.79
N ARG A 154 -41.00 -7.25 -5.93
CA ARG A 154 -39.55 -7.48 -6.03
C ARG A 154 -38.75 -6.23 -5.84
N ALA A 155 -39.14 -5.10 -6.41
CA ALA A 155 -38.47 -3.81 -6.21
C ALA A 155 -38.55 -3.33 -4.75
N LEU A 156 -39.72 -3.50 -4.08
CA LEU A 156 -39.85 -3.19 -2.65
C LEU A 156 -39.05 -4.16 -1.78
N ALA A 157 -39.07 -5.45 -2.09
CA ALA A 157 -38.26 -6.45 -1.38
C ALA A 157 -36.76 -6.18 -1.55
N GLN A 158 -36.32 -5.79 -2.74
CA GLN A 158 -34.92 -5.40 -2.99
C GLN A 158 -34.54 -4.06 -2.33
N GLN A 159 -35.47 -3.11 -2.19
CA GLN A 159 -35.24 -1.87 -1.45
C GLN A 159 -35.19 -2.09 0.08
N ILE A 160 -35.94 -3.06 0.58
CA ILE A 160 -35.97 -3.38 2.04
C ILE A 160 -34.81 -4.29 2.42
N LEU A 161 -34.40 -5.23 1.51
CA LEU A 161 -33.37 -6.24 1.75
C LEU A 161 -31.95 -5.82 1.31
N LYS A 162 -31.79 -4.77 0.51
CA LYS A 162 -30.46 -4.23 0.23
C LYS A 162 -30.01 -3.41 1.44
N PRO A 163 -28.93 -3.80 2.12
CA PRO A 163 -28.33 -2.94 3.13
C PRO A 163 -28.01 -1.60 2.46
N LYS A 164 -28.43 -0.49 3.09
CA LYS A 164 -28.23 0.87 2.59
C LYS A 164 -26.75 1.24 2.43
N THR A 165 -25.85 0.43 2.97
CA THR A 165 -24.39 0.49 2.83
C THR A 165 -23.86 -0.88 2.45
N PRO A 166 -23.03 -1.01 1.41
CA PRO A 166 -22.36 -2.27 1.10
C PRO A 166 -21.51 -2.71 2.30
N VAL A 167 -21.75 -3.93 2.76
CA VAL A 167 -20.93 -4.52 3.83
C VAL A 167 -19.59 -4.90 3.21
N PRO A 168 -18.45 -4.39 3.72
CA PRO A 168 -17.14 -4.75 3.21
C PRO A 168 -16.91 -6.26 3.37
N ASN A 169 -16.29 -6.87 2.38
CA ASN A 169 -15.88 -8.26 2.49
C ASN A 169 -14.71 -8.40 3.48
N VAL A 170 -14.40 -9.64 3.91
CA VAL A 170 -13.36 -9.88 4.92
C VAL A 170 -11.98 -9.35 4.50
N LEU A 171 -11.64 -9.46 3.21
CA LEU A 171 -10.37 -8.99 2.67
C LEU A 171 -10.30 -7.46 2.67
N GLU A 172 -11.37 -6.79 2.27
CA GLU A 172 -11.48 -5.32 2.33
C GLU A 172 -11.41 -4.81 3.78
N ALA A 173 -12.10 -5.50 4.70
CA ALA A 173 -12.04 -5.15 6.12
C ALA A 173 -10.64 -5.33 6.70
N LEU A 174 -9.93 -6.41 6.32
CA LEU A 174 -8.55 -6.66 6.73
C LEU A 174 -7.59 -5.59 6.18
N ALA A 175 -7.69 -5.28 4.88
CA ALA A 175 -6.88 -4.22 4.25
C ALA A 175 -7.13 -2.87 4.93
N GLY A 176 -8.39 -2.50 5.17
CA GLY A 176 -8.72 -1.27 5.88
C GLY A 176 -8.20 -1.22 7.32
N ALA A 177 -8.21 -2.35 8.03
CA ALA A 177 -7.64 -2.44 9.38
C ALA A 177 -6.11 -2.26 9.36
N ILE A 178 -5.42 -2.85 8.39
CA ILE A 178 -3.98 -2.67 8.18
C ILE A 178 -3.67 -1.19 7.88
N ASP A 179 -4.41 -0.55 6.97
CA ASP A 179 -4.25 0.87 6.65
C ASP A 179 -4.40 1.76 7.91
N ILE A 180 -5.42 1.51 8.73
CA ILE A 180 -5.65 2.25 9.98
C ILE A 180 -4.49 2.07 10.95
N MET A 181 -4.01 0.83 11.13
CA MET A 181 -2.89 0.54 12.02
C MET A 181 -1.61 1.22 11.53
N GLN A 182 -1.32 1.13 10.23
CA GLN A 182 -0.14 1.77 9.63
C GLN A 182 -0.16 3.30 9.80
N ASP A 183 -1.30 3.96 9.57
CA ASP A 183 -1.43 5.41 9.81
C ASP A 183 -1.14 5.77 11.28
N ARG A 184 -1.72 5.03 12.22
CA ARG A 184 -1.51 5.26 13.65
C ARG A 184 -0.06 5.06 14.08
N ILE A 185 0.56 3.97 13.62
CA ILE A 185 1.96 3.66 13.91
C ILE A 185 2.87 4.73 13.29
N THR A 186 2.63 5.11 12.02
CA THR A 186 3.41 6.15 11.34
C THR A 186 3.38 7.47 12.09
N ARG A 187 2.19 7.94 12.50
CA ARG A 187 2.06 9.19 13.28
C ARG A 187 2.80 9.12 14.61
N SER A 188 2.67 8.01 15.32
CA SER A 188 3.36 7.80 16.59
C SER A 188 4.87 7.78 16.42
N ARG A 189 5.37 7.06 15.40
CA ARG A 189 6.80 6.97 15.10
C ARG A 189 7.39 8.30 14.68
N LEU A 190 6.77 9.00 13.73
CA LEU A 190 7.25 10.30 13.26
C LEU A 190 7.21 11.39 14.34
N ALA A 191 6.34 11.27 15.35
CA ALA A 191 6.34 12.18 16.50
C ALA A 191 7.56 11.98 17.40
N GLY A 192 8.04 10.73 17.56
CA GLY A 192 9.23 10.41 18.36
C GLY A 192 10.53 10.47 17.58
N GLU A 193 10.48 10.13 16.28
CA GLU A 193 11.64 10.02 15.40
C GLU A 193 11.35 10.82 14.10
N PRO A 194 11.41 12.16 14.13
CA PRO A 194 11.06 12.98 12.97
C PRO A 194 12.10 12.87 11.84
N ALA A 195 11.60 12.82 10.61
CA ALA A 195 12.42 13.03 9.42
C ALA A 195 12.59 14.53 9.16
N GLU A 196 13.67 14.96 8.46
CA GLU A 196 13.86 16.34 8.04
C GLU A 196 12.81 16.76 7.02
N VAL A 197 12.39 15.84 6.15
CA VAL A 197 11.35 16.08 5.15
C VAL A 197 10.42 14.88 5.10
N VAL A 198 9.11 15.12 5.11
CA VAL A 198 8.10 14.09 4.88
C VAL A 198 7.35 14.42 3.59
N ILE A 199 7.41 13.52 2.62
CA ILE A 199 6.66 13.58 1.36
C ILE A 199 5.42 12.72 1.53
N ALA A 200 4.23 13.31 1.37
CA ALA A 200 2.95 12.62 1.51
C ALA A 200 2.11 12.82 0.24
N PRO A 201 2.26 11.95 -0.77
CA PRO A 201 1.44 12.04 -1.99
C PRO A 201 -0.04 11.77 -1.69
N ALA A 202 -0.93 12.43 -2.44
CA ALA A 202 -2.39 12.32 -2.26
C ALA A 202 -2.94 11.02 -2.87
N LEU A 203 -2.81 9.91 -2.14
CA LEU A 203 -3.15 8.55 -2.60
C LEU A 203 -4.47 8.00 -2.00
N GLY A 204 -5.21 8.79 -1.24
CA GLY A 204 -6.39 8.33 -0.50
C GLY A 204 -7.52 7.71 -1.37
N HIS A 205 -7.48 7.86 -2.68
CA HIS A 205 -8.44 7.29 -3.64
C HIS A 205 -7.96 5.98 -4.29
N ILE A 206 -6.69 5.58 -4.11
CA ILE A 206 -6.10 4.38 -4.69
C ILE A 206 -5.95 3.32 -3.59
N GLY A 207 -6.49 2.13 -3.82
CA GLY A 207 -6.39 0.99 -2.90
C GLY A 207 -4.99 0.37 -2.89
N MET A 208 -4.65 -0.32 -1.80
CA MET A 208 -3.36 -1.04 -1.67
C MET A 208 -3.14 -2.08 -2.79
N LEU A 209 -4.22 -2.64 -3.35
CA LEU A 209 -4.18 -3.71 -4.37
C LEU A 209 -4.48 -3.20 -5.78
N ASP A 210 -4.63 -1.90 -5.98
CA ASP A 210 -4.95 -1.29 -7.28
C ASP A 210 -3.66 -1.09 -8.09
N PHE A 211 -3.02 -2.19 -8.49
CA PHE A 211 -1.74 -2.19 -9.23
C PHE A 211 -1.83 -1.67 -10.67
N ASP A 212 -3.02 -1.48 -11.20
CA ASP A 212 -3.31 -0.91 -12.52
C ASP A 212 -3.19 0.62 -12.57
N HIS A 213 -3.06 1.29 -11.41
CA HIS A 213 -2.88 2.74 -11.29
C HIS A 213 -1.41 3.20 -11.28
N ALA A 214 -0.47 2.41 -11.82
CA ALA A 214 0.97 2.70 -11.72
C ALA A 214 1.36 4.07 -12.28
N ASP A 215 0.85 4.46 -13.45
CA ASP A 215 1.16 5.76 -14.07
C ASP A 215 0.66 6.93 -13.23
N GLU A 216 -0.53 6.80 -12.64
CA GLU A 216 -1.08 7.80 -11.73
C GLU A 216 -0.26 7.91 -10.44
N LEU A 217 0.12 6.78 -9.84
CA LEU A 217 0.96 6.73 -8.64
C LEU A 217 2.33 7.40 -8.87
N ILE A 218 2.97 7.14 -10.02
CA ILE A 218 4.24 7.77 -10.41
C ILE A 218 4.06 9.28 -10.56
N ARG A 219 2.99 9.74 -11.21
CA ARG A 219 2.70 11.17 -11.38
C ARG A 219 2.51 11.87 -10.04
N LEU A 220 1.65 11.32 -9.17
CA LEU A 220 1.37 11.88 -7.84
C LEU A 220 2.62 11.90 -6.94
N GLY A 221 3.43 10.85 -6.98
CA GLY A 221 4.70 10.80 -6.26
C GLY A 221 5.69 11.86 -6.73
N ARG A 222 5.77 12.09 -8.04
CA ARG A 222 6.61 13.13 -8.63
C ARG A 222 6.13 14.54 -8.23
N GLU A 223 4.84 14.83 -8.35
CA GLU A 223 4.24 16.10 -7.96
C GLU A 223 4.48 16.42 -6.48
N ALA A 224 4.24 15.43 -5.60
CA ALA A 224 4.50 15.59 -4.17
C ALA A 224 5.99 15.86 -3.88
N THR A 225 6.90 15.19 -4.58
CA THR A 225 8.34 15.38 -4.42
C THR A 225 8.78 16.76 -4.90
N GLU A 226 8.29 17.23 -6.06
CA GLU A 226 8.57 18.55 -6.59
C GLU A 226 8.10 19.67 -5.65
N ALA A 227 6.93 19.52 -5.06
CA ALA A 227 6.42 20.46 -4.06
C ALA A 227 7.33 20.58 -2.83
N MET A 228 8.04 19.49 -2.46
CA MET A 228 8.95 19.43 -1.31
C MET A 228 10.41 19.77 -1.68
N ARG A 229 10.73 20.01 -2.95
CA ARG A 229 12.10 20.32 -3.42
C ARG A 229 12.80 21.42 -2.61
N PRO A 230 12.16 22.57 -2.29
CA PRO A 230 12.81 23.62 -1.49
C PRO A 230 13.18 23.14 -0.08
N ALA A 231 12.29 22.36 0.56
CA ALA A 231 12.52 21.81 1.90
C ALA A 231 13.67 20.78 1.88
N ILE A 232 13.72 19.92 0.86
CA ILE A 232 14.79 18.94 0.65
C ILE A 232 16.14 19.68 0.51
N ALA A 233 16.20 20.68 -0.38
CA ALA A 233 17.42 21.46 -0.59
C ALA A 233 17.87 22.17 0.68
N MET A 234 16.94 22.70 1.47
CA MET A 234 17.26 23.36 2.75
C MET A 234 17.82 22.36 3.77
N ALA A 235 17.21 21.18 3.89
CA ALA A 235 17.67 20.12 4.81
C ALA A 235 19.09 19.66 4.46
N VAL A 236 19.36 19.42 3.18
CA VAL A 236 20.70 19.01 2.70
C VAL A 236 21.74 20.10 2.96
N ARG A 237 21.46 21.36 2.62
CA ARG A 237 22.38 22.48 2.88
C ARG A 237 22.67 22.64 4.38
N ARG A 238 21.67 22.43 5.23
CA ARG A 238 21.86 22.49 6.71
C ARG A 238 22.81 21.41 7.19
N ALA A 239 22.64 20.19 6.72
CA ALA A 239 23.51 19.06 7.08
C ALA A 239 24.94 19.30 6.59
N GLN A 240 25.16 19.73 5.35
CA GLN A 240 26.48 20.07 4.80
C GLN A 240 27.21 21.13 5.63
N ARG A 241 26.49 22.15 6.14
CA ARG A 241 27.09 23.15 7.03
C ARG A 241 27.54 22.57 8.39
N ILE A 242 26.75 21.66 8.94
CA ILE A 242 27.06 21.01 10.24
C ILE A 242 28.27 20.10 10.08
N GLU A 243 28.39 19.39 8.95
CA GLU A 243 29.50 18.48 8.65
C GLU A 243 30.77 19.20 8.16
N GLY A 244 30.73 20.53 8.00
CA GLY A 244 31.87 21.32 7.50
C GLY A 244 32.16 21.10 6.00
N LEU A 245 31.24 20.48 5.27
CA LEU A 245 31.34 20.25 3.83
C LEU A 245 31.00 21.55 3.08
N ALA A 246 31.89 21.97 2.17
CA ALA A 246 31.63 23.14 1.32
C ALA A 246 30.37 22.88 0.45
N PRO A 247 29.50 23.88 0.24
CA PRO A 247 28.37 23.73 -0.65
C PRO A 247 28.82 23.38 -2.07
N ASP A 248 28.17 22.39 -2.65
CA ASP A 248 28.48 21.90 -3.99
C ASP A 248 28.41 23.04 -5.03
N ALA A 249 29.39 23.11 -5.95
CA ALA A 249 29.52 24.19 -6.93
C ALA A 249 28.34 24.29 -7.91
N ALA A 250 27.47 23.27 -7.96
CA ALA A 250 26.28 23.21 -8.81
C ALA A 250 25.15 24.17 -8.39
N ASP A 251 25.19 24.78 -7.20
CA ASP A 251 24.13 25.67 -6.66
C ASP A 251 24.38 27.16 -6.95
N ARG A 252 25.34 27.51 -7.85
CA ARG A 252 25.74 28.89 -8.20
C ARG A 252 25.33 29.34 -9.62
N ALA A 253 24.51 28.52 -10.31
CA ALA A 253 24.04 28.83 -11.66
C ALA A 253 22.54 29.17 -11.70
#